data_9710dd15abfa7ac06094a581bfe429e5
#
_entry.id   9710dd15abfa7ac06094a581bfe429e5
#
_cell.length_a   1.000
_cell.length_b   1.000
_cell.length_c   1.000
_cell.angle_alpha   90.00
_cell.angle_beta   90.00
_cell.angle_gamma   90.00
#
_symmetry.space_group_name_H-M   'P 1'
#
loop_
_entity.id
_entity.type
_entity.pdbx_description
1 polymer ?
#
loop_
_entity_poly.entity_id
_entity_poly.type
_entity_poly.pdbx_seq_one_letter_code
_entity_poly.pdbx_strand_id
1 'polypeptide(L)'
;ISEIKSGRFKLIVEDNGPGINQKHLLSAFGKLLYGSKFQTTGGKQGRGQQGIGISSVILYGQLTSGKPAVLIAKTKSEAQAHMYVMHIDVKKNEPEIVSDEQFDWGDKECGIRIAVEMEAKYVEHKQSVLEYIKQTAIVNPHAKITYISPTGEKLEFPRVTDKLPLKSKLIKPHPRGVELGVLKRML
;
A
#
# COMPACT_ATOMS: atom_id res chain seq x y z
N ILE A 1 -13.54 5.66 -0.65
CA ILE A 1 -13.24 7.06 -0.27
C ILE A 1 -14.52 7.66 0.28
N SER A 2 -14.45 8.39 1.38
CA SER A 2 -15.58 9.13 1.93
C SER A 2 -15.16 10.57 2.25
N GLU A 3 -16.01 11.52 1.93
CA GLU A 3 -15.84 12.91 2.36
C GLU A 3 -16.41 13.04 3.79
N ILE A 4 -15.59 13.48 4.74
CA ILE A 4 -15.98 13.65 6.15
C ILE A 4 -16.58 15.05 6.34
N LYS A 5 -15.95 16.04 5.72
CA LYS A 5 -16.39 17.43 5.64
C LYS A 5 -15.76 18.05 4.40
N SER A 6 -16.26 19.23 3.98
CA SER A 6 -15.74 19.90 2.79
C SER A 6 -14.22 19.96 2.73
N GLY A 7 -13.65 19.33 1.70
CA GLY A 7 -12.20 19.25 1.48
C GLY A 7 -11.44 18.28 2.39
N ARG A 8 -12.10 17.51 3.27
CA ARG A 8 -11.47 16.48 4.11
C ARG A 8 -12.03 15.11 3.78
N PHE A 9 -11.15 14.21 3.42
CA PHE A 9 -11.49 12.87 2.96
C PHE A 9 -10.87 11.81 3.87
N LYS A 10 -11.60 10.69 4.02
CA LYS A 10 -11.07 9.44 4.57
C LYS A 10 -10.86 8.46 3.43
N LEU A 11 -9.60 8.07 3.27
CA LEU A 11 -9.19 7.06 2.31
C LEU A 11 -9.04 5.72 3.04
N ILE A 12 -9.72 4.69 2.56
CA ILE A 12 -9.58 3.32 3.07
C ILE A 12 -9.16 2.44 1.90
N VAL A 13 -8.10 1.68 2.09
CA VAL A 13 -7.68 0.62 1.18
C VAL A 13 -7.59 -0.67 1.97
N GLU A 14 -8.19 -1.72 1.45
CA GLU A 14 -8.22 -3.03 2.07
C GLU A 14 -7.94 -4.11 1.03
N ASP A 15 -7.15 -5.10 1.40
CA ASP A 15 -6.86 -6.27 0.58
C ASP A 15 -7.05 -7.58 1.37
N ASN A 16 -7.15 -8.68 0.64
CA ASN A 16 -7.16 -10.05 1.16
C ASN A 16 -5.86 -10.79 0.81
N GLY A 17 -4.76 -10.07 0.72
CA GLY A 17 -3.43 -10.63 0.52
C GLY A 17 -2.91 -11.39 1.75
N PRO A 18 -1.66 -11.84 1.72
CA PRO A 18 -1.09 -12.66 2.79
C PRO A 18 -0.92 -11.94 4.13
N GLY A 19 -1.23 -10.64 4.19
CA GLY A 19 -0.94 -9.80 5.34
C GLY A 19 0.55 -9.46 5.48
N ILE A 20 0.88 -8.69 6.51
CA ILE A 20 2.25 -8.40 6.90
C ILE A 20 2.39 -8.72 8.38
N ASN A 21 3.42 -9.46 8.73
CA ASN A 21 3.73 -9.77 10.12
C ASN A 21 3.94 -8.49 10.93
N GLN A 22 3.45 -8.47 12.16
CA GLN A 22 3.52 -7.34 13.09
C GLN A 22 4.91 -6.69 13.14
N LYS A 23 5.98 -7.49 13.23
CA LYS A 23 7.37 -7.03 13.30
C LYS A 23 7.76 -6.13 12.12
N HIS A 24 7.21 -6.38 10.94
CA HIS A 24 7.53 -5.64 9.72
C HIS A 24 6.48 -4.59 9.38
N LEU A 25 5.24 -4.76 9.86
CA LEU A 25 4.11 -3.87 9.56
C LEU A 25 4.42 -2.43 9.93
N LEU A 26 4.76 -2.18 11.18
CA LEU A 26 5.02 -0.85 11.69
C LEU A 26 6.19 -0.17 10.97
N SER A 27 7.23 -0.91 10.65
CA SER A 27 8.37 -0.38 9.87
C SER A 27 7.99 -0.09 8.42
N ALA A 28 7.18 -0.94 7.80
CA ALA A 28 6.77 -0.78 6.41
C ALA A 28 5.86 0.45 6.18
N PHE A 29 5.06 0.82 7.18
CA PHE A 29 4.13 1.95 7.10
C PHE A 29 4.64 3.20 7.82
N GLY A 30 5.42 3.03 8.89
CA GLY A 30 5.85 4.12 9.77
C GLY A 30 7.28 4.61 9.58
N LYS A 31 8.06 4.02 8.67
CA LYS A 31 9.41 4.48 8.34
C LYS A 31 9.51 4.88 6.88
N LEU A 32 10.16 6.01 6.62
CA LEU A 32 10.57 6.38 5.27
C LEU A 32 11.77 5.54 4.85
N LEU A 33 11.87 5.24 3.56
CA LEU A 33 12.96 4.46 2.97
C LEU A 33 13.08 3.02 3.54
N TYR A 34 12.01 2.48 4.10
CA TYR A 34 11.95 1.09 4.53
C TYR A 34 11.25 0.23 3.47
N GLY A 35 11.88 -0.86 3.08
CA GLY A 35 11.27 -1.81 2.14
C GLY A 35 12.16 -3.02 1.88
N SER A 36 11.54 -4.15 1.60
CA SER A 36 12.22 -5.40 1.26
C SER A 36 12.59 -5.51 -0.23
N LYS A 37 12.28 -4.48 -1.04
CA LYS A 37 12.39 -4.53 -2.50
C LYS A 37 13.59 -3.75 -3.05
N PHE A 38 14.42 -3.16 -2.20
CA PHE A 38 15.63 -2.44 -2.60
C PHE A 38 16.68 -3.32 -3.28
N GLN A 39 16.71 -4.61 -2.90
CA GLN A 39 17.56 -5.60 -3.55
C GLN A 39 16.65 -6.56 -4.33
N THR A 40 16.48 -6.30 -5.61
CA THR A 40 15.75 -7.17 -6.53
C THR A 40 16.57 -8.41 -6.92
N THR A 41 17.13 -9.09 -5.94
CA THR A 41 17.70 -10.41 -6.14
C THR A 41 16.55 -11.43 -6.20
N GLY A 42 16.14 -11.83 -7.39
CA GLY A 42 15.16 -12.89 -7.56
C GLY A 42 13.98 -12.60 -8.47
N GLY A 43 14.03 -11.55 -9.30
CA GLY A 43 13.05 -11.35 -10.37
C GLY A 43 11.60 -11.10 -9.89
N LYS A 44 11.41 -10.57 -8.69
CA LYS A 44 10.08 -10.15 -8.23
C LYS A 44 9.77 -8.75 -8.76
N GLN A 45 8.82 -8.67 -9.68
CA GLN A 45 8.31 -7.40 -10.15
C GLN A 45 7.33 -6.83 -9.09
N GLY A 46 7.56 -5.60 -8.67
CA GLY A 46 6.69 -4.86 -7.75
C GLY A 46 6.62 -3.40 -8.14
N ARG A 47 5.48 -2.73 -7.90
CA ARG A 47 5.33 -1.29 -8.18
C ARG A 47 6.17 -0.42 -7.26
N GLY A 48 6.18 -0.72 -5.96
CA GLY A 48 6.95 0.04 -4.97
C GLY A 48 8.39 -0.43 -4.92
N GLN A 49 9.33 0.47 -5.17
CA GLN A 49 10.77 0.18 -5.13
C GLN A 49 11.54 1.07 -4.16
N GLN A 50 11.00 2.25 -3.83
CA GLN A 50 11.72 3.28 -3.05
C GLN A 50 11.42 3.26 -1.55
N GLY A 51 10.40 2.52 -1.09
CA GLY A 51 10.03 2.43 0.33
C GLY A 51 9.50 3.75 0.93
N ILE A 52 8.94 4.65 0.10
CA ILE A 52 8.41 5.94 0.55
C ILE A 52 6.92 6.14 0.24
N GLY A 53 6.32 5.33 -0.64
CA GLY A 53 4.98 5.60 -1.15
C GLY A 53 3.93 5.67 -0.05
N ILE A 54 3.78 4.62 0.73
CA ILE A 54 2.72 4.54 1.75
C ILE A 54 3.02 5.42 2.96
N SER A 55 4.28 5.48 3.40
CA SER A 55 4.68 6.35 4.51
C SER A 55 4.49 7.83 4.18
N SER A 56 4.70 8.24 2.91
CA SER A 56 4.39 9.60 2.45
C SER A 56 2.90 9.91 2.50
N VAL A 57 2.02 8.96 2.17
CA VAL A 57 0.56 9.14 2.28
C VAL A 57 0.15 9.32 3.74
N ILE A 58 0.68 8.51 4.66
CA ILE A 58 0.42 8.61 6.09
C ILE A 58 0.91 9.96 6.62
N LEU A 59 2.12 10.34 6.25
CA LEU A 59 2.70 11.63 6.66
C LEU A 59 1.89 12.82 6.14
N TYR A 60 1.46 12.78 4.87
CA TYR A 60 0.61 13.82 4.30
C TYR A 60 -0.73 13.91 5.06
N GLY A 61 -1.35 12.77 5.35
CA GLY A 61 -2.57 12.72 6.16
C GLY A 61 -2.36 13.34 7.54
N GLN A 62 -1.29 12.97 8.22
CA GLN A 62 -0.92 13.52 9.52
C GLN A 62 -0.71 15.04 9.48
N LEU A 63 0.01 15.55 8.47
CA LEU A 63 0.32 16.97 8.34
C LEU A 63 -0.92 17.81 8.00
N THR A 64 -1.83 17.28 7.19
CA THR A 64 -3.00 18.03 6.71
C THR A 64 -4.22 17.90 7.63
N SER A 65 -4.42 16.73 8.24
CA SER A 65 -5.59 16.46 9.07
C SER A 65 -5.29 16.50 10.58
N GLY A 66 -4.04 16.34 10.98
CA GLY A 66 -3.62 16.13 12.38
C GLY A 66 -4.05 14.76 12.94
N LYS A 67 -4.59 13.86 12.11
CA LYS A 67 -5.11 12.57 12.55
C LYS A 67 -4.09 11.45 12.33
N PRO A 68 -4.04 10.45 13.24
CA PRO A 68 -3.24 9.26 13.06
C PRO A 68 -3.79 8.40 11.91
N ALA A 69 -2.92 7.60 11.32
CA ALA A 69 -3.35 6.51 10.44
C ALA A 69 -3.81 5.31 11.26
N VAL A 70 -4.78 4.57 10.72
CA VAL A 70 -5.25 3.31 11.31
C VAL A 70 -4.85 2.17 10.38
N LEU A 71 -4.10 1.22 10.91
CA LEU A 71 -3.66 0.01 10.21
C LEU A 71 -4.29 -1.21 10.86
N ILE A 72 -4.84 -2.10 10.04
CA ILE A 72 -5.27 -3.42 10.48
C ILE A 72 -4.53 -4.44 9.64
N ALA A 73 -3.96 -5.45 10.27
CA ALA A 73 -3.31 -6.54 9.55
C ALA A 73 -3.54 -7.88 10.26
N LYS A 74 -3.63 -8.92 9.45
CA LYS A 74 -3.70 -10.31 9.89
C LYS A 74 -2.98 -11.18 8.88
N THR A 75 -2.14 -12.08 9.35
CA THR A 75 -1.55 -13.16 8.54
C THR A 75 -2.31 -14.45 8.80
N LYS A 76 -2.18 -15.44 7.92
CA LYS A 76 -2.84 -16.76 8.11
C LYS A 76 -2.43 -17.50 9.38
N SER A 77 -1.25 -17.21 9.92
CA SER A 77 -0.75 -17.81 11.14
C SER A 77 -1.27 -17.16 12.42
N GLU A 78 -1.95 -16.03 12.32
CA GLU A 78 -2.47 -15.27 13.44
C GLU A 78 -3.96 -15.56 13.64
N ALA A 79 -4.37 -15.83 14.89
CA ALA A 79 -5.78 -16.05 15.23
C ALA A 79 -6.57 -14.75 15.17
N GLN A 80 -5.99 -13.65 15.62
CA GLN A 80 -6.60 -12.32 15.68
C GLN A 80 -5.87 -11.34 14.78
N ALA A 81 -6.59 -10.31 14.35
CA ALA A 81 -6.00 -9.16 13.67
C ALA A 81 -5.43 -8.17 14.69
N HIS A 82 -4.38 -7.48 14.29
CA HIS A 82 -3.84 -6.34 15.02
C HIS A 82 -4.31 -5.03 14.40
N MET A 83 -4.80 -4.12 15.23
CA MET A 83 -5.15 -2.75 14.85
C MET A 83 -4.18 -1.77 15.52
N TYR A 84 -3.48 -1.02 14.72
CA TYR A 84 -2.58 0.05 15.16
C TYR A 84 -3.14 1.39 14.78
N VAL A 85 -3.15 2.32 15.75
CA VAL A 85 -3.35 3.75 15.52
C VAL A 85 -2.00 4.40 15.68
N MET A 86 -1.48 5.07 14.63
CA MET A 86 -0.10 5.53 14.64
C MET A 86 0.12 6.86 13.93
N HIS A 87 1.12 7.58 14.40
CA HIS A 87 1.77 8.69 13.72
C HIS A 87 3.17 8.28 13.20
N ILE A 88 3.78 9.13 12.40
CA ILE A 88 5.20 9.05 12.04
C ILE A 88 5.95 10.14 12.77
N ASP A 89 6.90 9.77 13.63
CA ASP A 89 7.90 10.71 14.15
C ASP A 89 8.94 10.98 13.06
N VAL A 90 8.80 12.13 12.41
CA VAL A 90 9.68 12.52 11.29
C VAL A 90 11.14 12.71 11.74
N LYS A 91 11.37 13.16 12.98
CA LYS A 91 12.72 13.40 13.48
C LYS A 91 13.49 12.11 13.71
N LYS A 92 12.81 11.10 14.24
CA LYS A 92 13.40 9.78 14.51
C LYS A 92 13.27 8.82 13.31
N ASN A 93 12.41 9.14 12.33
CA ASN A 93 11.98 8.24 11.26
C ASN A 93 11.44 6.91 11.81
N GLU A 94 10.56 7.00 12.79
CA GLU A 94 9.98 5.84 13.49
C GLU A 94 8.47 5.99 13.66
N PRO A 95 7.73 4.85 13.70
CA PRO A 95 6.32 4.86 14.03
C PRO A 95 6.13 5.24 15.51
N GLU A 96 5.24 6.17 15.79
CA GLU A 96 4.73 6.51 17.10
C GLU A 96 3.35 5.86 17.26
N ILE A 97 3.27 4.83 18.11
CA ILE A 97 2.05 4.05 18.30
C ILE A 97 1.19 4.75 19.35
N VAL A 98 -0.03 5.11 18.98
CA VAL A 98 -1.06 5.69 19.84
C VAL A 98 -1.88 4.59 20.51
N SER A 99 -2.27 3.56 19.77
CA SER A 99 -2.90 2.35 20.31
C SER A 99 -2.51 1.11 19.53
N ASP A 100 -2.51 -0.04 20.23
CA ASP A 100 -2.29 -1.39 19.70
C ASP A 100 -3.34 -2.30 20.31
N GLU A 101 -4.24 -2.82 19.48
CA GLU A 101 -5.36 -3.63 19.90
C GLU A 101 -5.43 -4.90 19.05
N GLN A 102 -5.82 -6.00 19.68
CA GLN A 102 -6.13 -7.25 18.99
C GLN A 102 -7.64 -7.47 18.99
N PHE A 103 -8.17 -7.92 17.86
CA PHE A 103 -9.58 -8.18 17.73
C PHE A 103 -9.88 -9.27 16.70
N ASP A 104 -11.07 -9.83 16.77
CA ASP A 104 -11.56 -10.76 15.76
C ASP A 104 -11.99 -9.97 14.51
N TRP A 105 -11.34 -10.23 13.37
CA TRP A 105 -11.67 -9.58 12.10
C TRP A 105 -12.78 -10.32 11.32
N GLY A 106 -13.57 -11.11 12.01
CA GLY A 106 -14.65 -11.88 11.41
C GLY A 106 -14.15 -12.91 10.39
N ASP A 107 -14.84 -13.05 9.29
CA ASP A 107 -14.56 -14.05 8.24
C ASP A 107 -13.24 -13.82 7.46
N LYS A 108 -12.45 -12.82 7.84
CA LYS A 108 -11.20 -12.50 7.14
C LYS A 108 -10.06 -13.38 7.63
N GLU A 109 -9.60 -14.23 6.74
CA GLU A 109 -8.48 -15.13 7.00
C GLU A 109 -7.14 -14.37 7.13
N CYS A 110 -6.91 -13.42 6.23
CA CYS A 110 -5.70 -12.59 6.20
C CYS A 110 -5.93 -11.33 5.35
N GLY A 111 -5.01 -10.38 5.43
CA GLY A 111 -5.06 -9.15 4.64
C GLY A 111 -4.51 -7.94 5.39
N ILE A 112 -4.64 -6.79 4.74
CA ILE A 112 -4.29 -5.49 5.32
C ILE A 112 -5.41 -4.51 5.02
N ARG A 113 -5.68 -3.63 5.99
CA ARG A 113 -6.52 -2.45 5.82
C ARG A 113 -5.79 -1.24 6.36
N ILE A 114 -5.74 -0.19 5.56
CA ILE A 114 -5.24 1.11 5.97
C ILE A 114 -6.34 2.16 5.83
N ALA A 115 -6.45 3.04 6.82
CA ALA A 115 -7.32 4.20 6.77
C ALA A 115 -6.51 5.46 7.11
N VAL A 116 -6.60 6.48 6.25
CA VAL A 116 -5.92 7.76 6.42
C VAL A 116 -6.92 8.89 6.16
N GLU A 117 -6.95 9.87 7.05
CA GLU A 117 -7.67 11.12 6.83
C GLU A 117 -6.72 12.18 6.28
N MET A 118 -7.16 12.97 5.30
CA MET A 118 -6.34 14.00 4.68
C MET A 118 -7.19 15.13 4.10
N GLU A 119 -6.61 16.30 3.97
CA GLU A 119 -7.17 17.37 3.15
C GLU A 119 -6.82 17.10 1.69
N ALA A 120 -7.82 17.13 0.82
CA ALA A 120 -7.66 16.85 -0.59
C ALA A 120 -8.77 17.50 -1.41
N LYS A 121 -8.61 17.51 -2.72
CA LYS A 121 -9.67 17.84 -3.67
C LYS A 121 -9.97 16.60 -4.49
N TYR A 122 -11.20 16.11 -4.40
CA TYR A 122 -11.64 15.03 -5.27
C TYR A 122 -11.94 15.57 -6.67
N VAL A 123 -11.37 14.95 -7.68
CA VAL A 123 -11.53 15.33 -9.08
C VAL A 123 -12.06 14.12 -9.85
N GLU A 124 -13.11 14.34 -10.61
CA GLU A 124 -13.65 13.38 -11.56
C GLU A 124 -13.02 13.63 -12.92
N HIS A 125 -12.83 12.87 -13.84
CA HIS A 125 -12.25 13.02 -15.18
C HIS A 125 -10.80 12.52 -15.32
N LYS A 126 -10.04 13.08 -16.24
CA LYS A 126 -8.64 12.70 -16.52
C LYS A 126 -7.77 12.91 -15.28
N GLN A 127 -6.90 11.95 -14.99
CA GLN A 127 -6.02 11.93 -13.80
C GLN A 127 -6.77 11.81 -12.46
N SER A 128 -7.98 11.27 -12.47
CA SER A 128 -8.75 10.99 -11.25
C SER A 128 -8.34 9.66 -10.61
N VAL A 129 -8.73 9.48 -9.35
CA VAL A 129 -8.55 8.20 -8.64
C VAL A 129 -9.26 7.07 -9.38
N LEU A 130 -10.47 7.31 -9.88
CA LEU A 130 -11.23 6.31 -10.65
C LEU A 130 -10.49 5.87 -11.91
N GLU A 131 -9.91 6.81 -12.65
CA GLU A 131 -9.15 6.48 -13.87
C GLU A 131 -7.91 5.64 -13.53
N TYR A 132 -7.21 5.99 -12.46
CA TYR A 132 -6.09 5.19 -11.98
C TYR A 132 -6.49 3.78 -11.57
N ILE A 133 -7.65 3.61 -10.90
CA ILE A 133 -8.19 2.30 -10.52
C ILE A 133 -8.58 1.48 -11.76
N LYS A 134 -9.21 2.08 -12.78
CA LYS A 134 -9.52 1.43 -14.05
C LYS A 134 -8.26 0.87 -14.71
N GLN A 135 -7.22 1.69 -14.83
CA GLN A 135 -5.94 1.27 -15.39
C GLN A 135 -5.28 0.17 -14.54
N THR A 136 -5.40 0.27 -13.21
CA THR A 136 -4.90 -0.77 -12.30
C THR A 136 -5.64 -2.08 -12.48
N ALA A 137 -6.94 -2.07 -12.70
CA ALA A 137 -7.74 -3.26 -12.97
C ALA A 137 -7.33 -3.94 -14.29
N ILE A 138 -7.09 -3.16 -15.33
CA ILE A 138 -6.65 -3.67 -16.64
C ILE A 138 -5.32 -4.43 -16.52
N VAL A 139 -4.34 -3.89 -15.80
CA VAL A 139 -3.00 -4.52 -15.68
C VAL A 139 -2.95 -5.60 -14.60
N ASN A 140 -4.01 -5.78 -13.82
CA ASN A 140 -4.14 -6.82 -12.80
C ASN A 140 -5.43 -7.64 -12.98
N PRO A 141 -5.60 -8.35 -14.12
CA PRO A 141 -6.84 -9.06 -14.43
C PRO A 141 -7.13 -10.23 -13.48
N HIS A 142 -6.17 -10.63 -12.68
CA HIS A 142 -6.28 -11.67 -11.65
C HIS A 142 -6.78 -11.13 -10.29
N ALA A 143 -7.03 -9.83 -10.17
CA ALA A 143 -7.56 -9.21 -8.96
C ALA A 143 -8.99 -8.70 -9.17
N LYS A 144 -9.88 -8.93 -8.20
CA LYS A 144 -11.15 -8.21 -8.12
C LYS A 144 -10.89 -6.89 -7.38
N ILE A 145 -11.32 -5.78 -7.96
CA ILE A 145 -11.21 -4.45 -7.33
C ILE A 145 -12.61 -3.88 -7.17
N THR A 146 -12.92 -3.43 -5.96
CA THR A 146 -14.14 -2.70 -5.66
C THR A 146 -13.77 -1.27 -5.27
N TYR A 147 -14.33 -0.30 -5.96
CA TYR A 147 -14.14 1.11 -5.67
C TYR A 147 -15.45 1.73 -5.19
N ILE A 148 -15.39 2.49 -4.12
CA ILE A 148 -16.51 3.28 -3.59
C ILE A 148 -16.08 4.76 -3.62
N SER A 149 -16.79 5.56 -4.40
CA SER A 149 -16.53 6.99 -4.55
C SER A 149 -16.98 7.78 -3.32
N PRO A 150 -16.57 9.06 -3.18
CA PRO A 150 -17.08 9.93 -2.12
C PRO A 150 -18.59 10.17 -2.19
N THR A 151 -19.17 10.04 -3.38
CA THR A 151 -20.63 10.16 -3.62
C THR A 151 -21.41 8.89 -3.28
N GLY A 152 -20.71 7.82 -2.88
CA GLY A 152 -21.30 6.52 -2.56
C GLY A 152 -21.49 5.60 -3.77
N GLU A 153 -21.08 6.02 -4.98
CA GLU A 153 -21.12 5.15 -6.16
C GLU A 153 -20.16 3.98 -5.99
N LYS A 154 -20.67 2.77 -6.18
CA LYS A 154 -19.90 1.53 -6.10
C LYS A 154 -19.63 0.98 -7.50
N LEU A 155 -18.35 0.83 -7.84
CA LEU A 155 -17.87 0.23 -9.08
C LEU A 155 -17.09 -1.04 -8.78
N GLU A 156 -17.38 -2.10 -9.51
CA GLU A 156 -16.68 -3.39 -9.38
C GLU A 156 -15.97 -3.75 -10.67
N PHE A 157 -14.71 -4.10 -10.56
CA PHE A 157 -13.89 -4.66 -11.62
C PHE A 157 -13.67 -6.13 -11.28
N PRO A 158 -14.36 -7.05 -11.97
CA PRO A 158 -14.30 -8.46 -11.65
C PRO A 158 -12.92 -9.05 -11.98
N ARG A 159 -12.57 -10.12 -11.30
CA ARG A 159 -11.45 -10.96 -11.68
C ARG A 159 -11.77 -11.63 -13.03
N VAL A 160 -10.89 -11.48 -14.01
CA VAL A 160 -11.10 -11.96 -15.39
C VAL A 160 -10.35 -13.26 -15.64
N THR A 161 -9.26 -13.51 -14.90
CA THR A 161 -8.45 -14.72 -15.09
C THR A 161 -7.85 -15.20 -13.76
N ASP A 162 -7.72 -16.52 -13.63
CA ASP A 162 -7.01 -17.16 -12.53
C ASP A 162 -5.52 -17.40 -12.85
N LYS A 163 -5.11 -17.16 -14.08
CA LYS A 163 -3.71 -17.31 -14.47
C LYS A 163 -2.89 -16.15 -13.94
N LEU A 164 -1.99 -16.44 -13.03
CA LEU A 164 -0.97 -15.47 -12.60
C LEU A 164 0.09 -15.31 -13.69
N PRO A 165 0.67 -14.12 -13.84
CA PRO A 165 1.81 -13.92 -14.72
C PRO A 165 2.95 -14.89 -14.37
N LEU A 166 3.69 -15.32 -15.37
CA LEU A 166 4.90 -16.10 -15.14
C LEU A 166 5.85 -15.32 -14.23
N LYS A 167 6.51 -16.03 -13.32
CA LYS A 167 7.55 -15.41 -12.48
C LYS A 167 8.59 -14.77 -13.41
N SER A 168 8.85 -13.48 -13.19
CA SER A 168 9.91 -12.78 -13.90
C SER A 168 11.27 -13.47 -13.65
N LYS A 169 12.07 -13.59 -14.68
CA LYS A 169 13.44 -14.11 -14.57
C LYS A 169 14.42 -12.96 -14.58
N LEU A 170 15.46 -13.05 -13.77
CA LEU A 170 16.56 -12.11 -13.84
C LEU A 170 17.24 -12.27 -15.21
N ILE A 171 17.26 -11.21 -15.99
CA ILE A 171 18.06 -11.14 -17.22
C ILE A 171 19.36 -10.40 -16.90
N LYS A 172 20.44 -10.79 -17.59
CA LYS A 172 21.70 -10.05 -17.47
C LYS A 172 21.46 -8.59 -17.88
N PRO A 173 21.92 -7.62 -17.10
CA PRO A 173 21.73 -6.22 -17.44
C PRO A 173 22.42 -5.90 -18.77
N HIS A 174 21.75 -5.08 -19.60
CA HIS A 174 22.34 -4.62 -20.86
C HIS A 174 23.43 -3.59 -20.59
N PRO A 175 24.59 -3.63 -21.25
CA PRO A 175 25.73 -2.73 -20.98
C PRO A 175 25.37 -1.24 -21.02
N ARG A 176 24.40 -0.83 -21.85
CA ARG A 176 23.91 0.57 -21.91
C ARG A 176 23.04 1.01 -20.74
N GLY A 177 22.52 0.07 -19.92
CA GLY A 177 21.62 0.35 -18.81
C GLY A 177 22.24 0.06 -17.43
N VAL A 178 23.54 -0.17 -17.35
CA VAL A 178 24.23 -0.44 -16.08
C VAL A 178 25.05 0.74 -15.61
N GLU A 179 25.02 0.97 -14.32
CA GLU A 179 25.92 1.92 -13.67
C GLU A 179 27.38 1.44 -13.72
N LEU A 180 28.33 2.39 -13.71
CA LEU A 180 29.76 2.10 -13.78
C LEU A 180 30.22 1.06 -12.74
N GLY A 181 29.69 1.14 -11.52
CA GLY A 181 30.01 0.20 -10.45
C GLY A 181 29.55 -1.24 -10.73
N VAL A 182 28.45 -1.42 -11.46
CA VAL A 182 27.97 -2.74 -11.90
C VAL A 182 28.84 -3.22 -13.04
N LEU A 183 29.19 -2.35 -14.00
CA LEU A 183 30.07 -2.69 -15.13
C LEU A 183 31.45 -3.15 -14.66
N LYS A 184 32.05 -2.48 -13.65
CA LYS A 184 33.31 -2.89 -13.05
C LYS A 184 33.29 -4.27 -12.41
N ARG A 185 32.13 -4.70 -11.92
CA ARG A 185 31.97 -6.05 -11.32
C ARG A 185 31.70 -7.15 -12.36
N MET A 186 31.42 -6.76 -13.59
CA MET A 186 31.18 -7.69 -14.70
C MET A 186 32.45 -7.99 -15.51
N LEU A 187 33.49 -7.16 -15.38
CA LEU A 187 34.82 -7.29 -15.94
C LEU A 187 35.74 -8.00 -14.95
#